data_826f8c16fff4f26bad14f1fa6c616c09
#
_entry.id   826f8c16fff4f26bad14f1fa6c616c09
#
_cell.length_a   1.000
_cell.length_b   1.000
_cell.length_c   1.000
_cell.angle_alpha   90.00
_cell.angle_beta   90.00
_cell.angle_gamma   90.00
#
_symmetry.space_group_name_H-M   'P 1'
#
loop_
_entity.id
_entity.type
_entity.pdbx_description
1 polymer ?
#
loop_
_entity_poly.entity_id
_entity_poly.type
_entity_poly.pdbx_seq_one_letter_code
_entity_poly.pdbx_strand_id
1 'polypeptide(L)'
;MKALSILFFAALIVVACKGPKEDTPVEVAFSPDEEHVEELNTECFRYFGEKDTVLLTTHVDGTNITGTLDYSIFEKDKNSGTIEGEIRDNMIIAEYTFQSEGQTSKRQVVFKNTEEGWKEGFGEMSSVDGIPAQDNLDSLDYNHEMILSPVPCNE
;
A
#
# COMPACT_ATOMS: atom_id res chain seq x y z
N MET A 1 67.83 -58.34 44.06
CA MET A 1 69.21 -57.95 43.87
C MET A 1 69.29 -57.05 42.62
N LYS A 2 69.89 -55.89 42.72
CA LYS A 2 70.29 -54.90 41.70
C LYS A 2 69.16 -54.02 41.21
N ALA A 3 69.08 -52.85 41.74
CA ALA A 3 69.84 -51.60 41.52
C ALA A 3 69.45 -50.98 40.23
N LEU A 4 68.71 -49.85 40.34
CA LEU A 4 69.16 -48.46 40.26
C LEU A 4 69.39 -47.92 38.84
N SER A 5 68.63 -47.00 38.42
CA SER A 5 69.17 -45.77 37.96
C SER A 5 68.08 -44.71 37.68
N ILE A 6 68.17 -43.73 38.47
CA ILE A 6 67.35 -42.46 38.37
C ILE A 6 67.99 -41.60 37.28
N LEU A 7 67.18 -41.16 36.36
CA LEU A 7 67.53 -40.02 35.48
C LEU A 7 66.42 -39.02 35.54
N PHE A 8 66.69 -37.97 36.32
CA PHE A 8 65.92 -36.75 36.37
C PHE A 8 65.99 -36.02 35.02
N PHE A 9 64.90 -35.88 34.34
CA PHE A 9 64.79 -34.97 33.24
C PHE A 9 63.92 -33.80 33.67
N ALA A 10 64.57 -32.66 33.96
CA ALA A 10 63.92 -31.45 34.25
C ALA A 10 63.31 -30.89 32.98
N ALA A 11 62.01 -30.97 32.84
CA ALA A 11 61.28 -30.31 31.76
C ALA A 11 61.01 -28.86 32.16
N LEU A 12 61.65 -27.95 31.51
CA LEU A 12 61.45 -26.52 31.62
C LEU A 12 60.12 -26.16 31.00
N ILE A 13 59.13 -25.84 31.79
CA ILE A 13 57.84 -25.37 31.34
C ILE A 13 57.97 -23.87 31.01
N VAL A 14 58.05 -23.57 29.75
CA VAL A 14 57.93 -22.16 29.27
C VAL A 14 56.46 -21.82 29.27
N VAL A 15 56.03 -21.06 30.26
CA VAL A 15 54.68 -20.43 30.29
C VAL A 15 54.74 -19.28 29.30
N ALA A 16 54.22 -19.49 28.10
CA ALA A 16 53.94 -18.41 27.17
C ALA A 16 52.69 -17.69 27.62
N CYS A 17 52.85 -16.50 28.17
CA CYS A 17 51.76 -15.55 28.38
C CYS A 17 51.21 -15.18 27.00
N LYS A 18 50.05 -15.67 26.65
CA LYS A 18 49.25 -15.08 25.59
C LYS A 18 48.70 -13.77 26.04
N GLY A 19 49.22 -12.70 25.49
CA GLY A 19 48.65 -11.34 25.68
C GLY A 19 47.23 -11.26 25.18
N PRO A 20 46.44 -10.28 25.62
CA PRO A 20 45.08 -10.08 25.18
C PRO A 20 45.08 -9.82 23.69
N LYS A 21 44.26 -10.58 22.98
CA LYS A 21 43.92 -10.29 21.57
C LYS A 21 43.19 -8.95 21.55
N GLU A 22 43.79 -7.99 20.88
CA GLU A 22 43.10 -6.80 20.46
C GLU A 22 41.89 -7.24 19.65
N ASP A 23 40.70 -6.93 20.18
CA ASP A 23 39.44 -6.99 19.43
C ASP A 23 39.56 -5.97 18.29
N THR A 24 39.89 -6.45 17.12
CA THR A 24 39.65 -5.69 15.90
C THR A 24 38.14 -5.46 15.84
N PRO A 25 37.68 -4.20 15.68
CA PRO A 25 36.26 -3.97 15.39
C PRO A 25 35.89 -4.76 14.14
N VAL A 26 34.97 -5.68 14.28
CA VAL A 26 34.29 -6.27 13.14
C VAL A 26 33.53 -5.10 12.51
N GLU A 27 34.09 -4.55 11.46
CA GLU A 27 33.38 -3.67 10.54
C GLU A 27 32.23 -4.51 9.96
N VAL A 28 31.08 -4.41 10.60
CA VAL A 28 29.83 -4.91 10.07
C VAL A 28 29.63 -4.06 8.82
N ALA A 29 30.00 -4.61 7.66
CA ALA A 29 29.55 -4.06 6.41
C ALA A 29 28.03 -4.09 6.46
N PHE A 30 27.45 -2.94 6.77
CA PHE A 30 26.05 -2.67 6.51
C PHE A 30 25.95 -2.72 4.98
N SER A 31 25.58 -3.87 4.45
CA SER A 31 24.91 -3.91 3.17
C SER A 31 23.64 -3.11 3.39
N PRO A 32 23.42 -2.01 2.71
CA PRO A 32 22.07 -1.52 2.57
C PRO A 32 21.35 -2.68 1.89
N ASP A 33 20.52 -3.41 2.63
CA ASP A 33 19.42 -4.12 2.02
C ASP A 33 18.77 -3.03 1.16
N GLU A 34 18.88 -3.17 -0.14
CA GLU A 34 18.05 -2.44 -1.06
C GLU A 34 16.63 -2.87 -0.65
N GLU A 35 16.05 -2.08 0.25
CA GLU A 35 14.64 -2.08 0.49
C GLU A 35 14.06 -1.86 -0.90
N HIS A 36 13.59 -2.95 -1.50
CA HIS A 36 12.84 -2.90 -2.73
C HIS A 36 11.58 -2.10 -2.37
N VAL A 37 11.70 -0.79 -2.42
CA VAL A 37 10.55 0.11 -2.43
C VAL A 37 9.87 -0.25 -3.75
N GLU A 38 8.90 -1.17 -3.69
CA GLU A 38 7.94 -1.31 -4.76
C GLU A 38 7.37 0.09 -4.95
N GLU A 39 7.75 0.72 -6.05
CA GLU A 39 7.15 1.99 -6.47
C GLU A 39 5.68 1.69 -6.69
N LEU A 40 4.88 1.90 -5.64
CA LEU A 40 3.43 1.85 -5.72
C LEU A 40 3.05 2.77 -6.87
N ASN A 41 2.48 2.17 -7.91
CA ASN A 41 2.08 2.91 -9.10
C ASN A 41 0.94 3.84 -8.69
N THR A 42 1.30 5.07 -8.33
CA THR A 42 0.35 6.09 -7.86
C THR A 42 -0.14 6.88 -9.06
N GLU A 43 -1.44 6.88 -9.25
CA GLU A 43 -2.10 7.64 -10.32
C GLU A 43 -3.17 8.53 -9.71
N CYS A 44 -3.33 9.71 -10.29
CA CYS A 44 -4.30 10.71 -9.85
C CYS A 44 -5.25 11.06 -11.00
N PHE A 45 -6.53 11.16 -10.66
CA PHE A 45 -7.60 11.45 -11.60
C PHE A 45 -8.50 12.52 -11.03
N ARG A 46 -9.01 13.37 -11.90
CA ARG A 46 -9.89 14.46 -11.49
C ARG A 46 -11.02 14.68 -12.51
N TYR A 47 -12.23 14.83 -11.96
CA TYR A 47 -13.31 15.51 -12.64
C TYR A 47 -13.39 16.96 -12.14
N PHE A 48 -13.54 17.89 -13.05
CA PHE A 48 -13.70 19.31 -12.75
C PHE A 48 -14.84 19.88 -13.57
N GLY A 49 -16.01 20.03 -12.95
CA GLY A 49 -17.17 20.70 -13.49
C GLY A 49 -17.19 22.19 -13.13
N GLU A 50 -18.27 22.89 -13.46
CA GLU A 50 -18.42 24.33 -13.12
C GLU A 50 -18.37 24.58 -11.60
N LYS A 51 -18.94 23.69 -10.81
CA LYS A 51 -19.06 23.80 -9.34
C LYS A 51 -18.71 22.48 -8.63
N ASP A 52 -18.54 21.42 -9.38
CA ASP A 52 -18.33 20.06 -8.86
C ASP A 52 -16.90 19.63 -9.08
N THR A 53 -16.34 18.95 -8.11
CA THR A 53 -15.01 18.35 -8.21
C THR A 53 -15.04 16.94 -7.60
N VAL A 54 -14.43 15.99 -8.31
CA VAL A 54 -14.15 14.66 -7.78
C VAL A 54 -12.66 14.38 -7.96
N LEU A 55 -12.00 13.94 -6.90
CA LEU A 55 -10.58 13.56 -6.91
C LEU A 55 -10.46 12.09 -6.54
N LEU A 56 -9.73 11.34 -7.34
CA LEU A 56 -9.40 9.95 -7.09
C LEU A 56 -7.88 9.79 -7.17
N THR A 57 -7.27 9.33 -6.09
CA THR A 57 -5.88 8.90 -6.07
C THR A 57 -5.85 7.41 -5.89
N THR A 58 -5.08 6.70 -6.69
CA THR A 58 -4.98 5.23 -6.64
C THR A 58 -3.54 4.79 -6.44
N HIS A 59 -3.39 3.71 -5.69
CA HIS A 59 -2.16 2.94 -5.54
C HIS A 59 -2.48 1.50 -5.94
N VAL A 60 -1.81 1.01 -6.97
CA VAL A 60 -2.07 -0.31 -7.55
C VAL A 60 -0.92 -1.25 -7.25
N ASP A 61 -1.26 -2.41 -6.67
CA ASP A 61 -0.36 -3.53 -6.42
C ASP A 61 -1.00 -4.80 -7.01
N GLY A 62 -0.52 -5.21 -8.18
CA GLY A 62 -1.11 -6.30 -8.94
C GLY A 62 -2.56 -6.01 -9.33
N THR A 63 -3.51 -6.74 -8.76
CA THR A 63 -4.95 -6.47 -8.91
C THR A 63 -5.55 -5.68 -7.75
N ASN A 64 -4.81 -5.53 -6.64
CA ASN A 64 -5.29 -4.79 -5.49
C ASN A 64 -5.18 -3.28 -5.74
N ILE A 65 -6.17 -2.55 -5.28
CA ILE A 65 -6.20 -1.10 -5.35
C ILE A 65 -6.54 -0.51 -3.99
N THR A 66 -5.79 0.50 -3.60
CA THR A 66 -6.08 1.36 -2.47
C THR A 66 -5.99 2.81 -2.92
N GLY A 67 -6.48 3.75 -2.11
CA GLY A 67 -6.34 5.16 -2.46
C GLY A 67 -7.26 6.06 -1.68
N THR A 68 -7.47 7.27 -2.21
CA THR A 68 -8.40 8.26 -1.66
C THR A 68 -9.41 8.68 -2.71
N LEU A 69 -10.61 9.00 -2.24
CA LEU A 69 -11.70 9.47 -3.08
C LEU A 69 -12.42 10.61 -2.37
N ASP A 70 -12.46 11.76 -3.03
CA ASP A 70 -13.05 12.99 -2.50
C ASP A 70 -14.09 13.52 -3.47
N TYR A 71 -15.29 13.78 -2.96
CA TYR A 71 -16.36 14.44 -3.67
C TYR A 71 -16.63 15.82 -3.07
N SER A 72 -16.68 16.83 -3.91
CA SER A 72 -17.14 18.18 -3.59
C SER A 72 -18.17 18.57 -4.63
N ILE A 73 -19.42 18.22 -4.37
CA ILE A 73 -20.55 18.46 -5.28
C ILE A 73 -21.33 19.66 -4.76
N PHE A 74 -21.70 20.55 -5.67
CA PHE A 74 -22.42 21.79 -5.34
C PHE A 74 -23.75 21.47 -4.62
N GLU A 75 -24.00 22.19 -3.53
CA GLU A 75 -25.19 22.01 -2.65
C GLU A 75 -25.30 20.61 -2.04
N LYS A 76 -24.23 19.83 -2.01
CA LYS A 76 -24.14 18.55 -1.29
C LYS A 76 -23.01 18.59 -0.27
N ASP A 77 -23.10 17.75 0.73
CA ASP A 77 -22.01 17.58 1.69
C ASP A 77 -20.78 17.03 1.01
N LYS A 78 -19.63 17.52 1.45
CA LYS A 78 -18.35 17.00 1.02
C LYS A 78 -18.13 15.60 1.62
N ASN A 79 -17.84 14.62 0.78
CA ASN A 79 -17.42 13.30 1.19
C ASN A 79 -15.93 13.13 0.92
N SER A 80 -15.18 12.72 1.91
CA SER A 80 -13.74 12.50 1.82
C SER A 80 -13.37 11.20 2.52
N GLY A 81 -12.57 10.35 1.86
CA GLY A 81 -12.23 9.07 2.44
C GLY A 81 -11.29 8.22 1.61
N THR A 82 -11.21 6.94 2.00
CA THR A 82 -10.32 5.95 1.39
C THR A 82 -11.10 4.91 0.61
N ILE A 83 -10.47 4.37 -0.42
CA ILE A 83 -10.96 3.20 -1.15
C ILE A 83 -10.01 2.03 -0.96
N GLU A 84 -10.58 0.83 -0.90
CA GLU A 84 -9.86 -0.44 -0.87
C GLU A 84 -10.65 -1.48 -1.69
N GLY A 85 -9.99 -2.17 -2.62
CA GLY A 85 -10.67 -3.12 -3.50
C GLY A 85 -9.76 -3.74 -4.54
N GLU A 86 -10.32 -4.00 -5.70
CA GLU A 86 -9.63 -4.67 -6.80
C GLU A 86 -9.90 -4.01 -8.15
N ILE A 87 -8.97 -4.21 -9.08
CA ILE A 87 -9.15 -3.93 -10.50
C ILE A 87 -9.44 -5.27 -11.19
N ARG A 88 -10.61 -5.36 -11.80
CA ARG A 88 -11.07 -6.53 -12.53
C ARG A 88 -11.87 -6.13 -13.77
N ASP A 89 -11.62 -6.78 -14.90
CA ASP A 89 -12.36 -6.56 -16.15
C ASP A 89 -12.45 -5.08 -16.57
N ASN A 90 -11.33 -4.34 -16.39
CA ASN A 90 -11.26 -2.91 -16.70
C ASN A 90 -12.14 -2.02 -15.79
N MET A 91 -12.46 -2.52 -14.61
CA MET A 91 -13.22 -1.81 -13.57
C MET A 91 -12.46 -1.78 -12.25
N ILE A 92 -12.57 -0.69 -11.54
CA ILE A 92 -12.27 -0.59 -10.11
C ILE A 92 -13.55 -0.97 -9.37
N ILE A 93 -13.47 -1.96 -8.48
CA ILE A 93 -14.56 -2.35 -7.58
C ILE A 93 -14.00 -2.23 -6.17
N ALA A 94 -14.46 -1.25 -5.43
CA ALA A 94 -13.87 -0.93 -4.13
C ALA A 94 -14.91 -0.57 -3.06
N GLU A 95 -14.57 -0.82 -1.80
CA GLU A 95 -15.25 -0.25 -0.65
C GLU A 95 -14.73 1.18 -0.44
N TYR A 96 -15.62 2.13 -0.37
CA TYR A 96 -15.34 3.50 -0.03
C TYR A 96 -15.77 3.77 1.42
N THR A 97 -14.79 4.05 2.28
CA THR A 97 -15.00 4.46 3.67
C THR A 97 -14.78 5.97 3.77
N PHE A 98 -15.82 6.74 4.07
CA PHE A 98 -15.77 8.19 4.00
C PHE A 98 -16.37 8.89 5.21
N GLN A 99 -15.99 10.14 5.38
CA GLN A 99 -16.57 11.07 6.33
C GLN A 99 -17.58 11.95 5.62
N SER A 100 -18.76 12.07 6.21
CA SER A 100 -19.79 13.01 5.80
C SER A 100 -20.50 13.51 7.05
N GLU A 101 -20.62 14.84 7.21
CA GLU A 101 -21.27 15.48 8.38
C GLU A 101 -20.74 14.97 9.74
N GLY A 102 -19.47 14.60 9.84
CA GLY A 102 -18.85 14.09 11.06
C GLY A 102 -19.17 12.62 11.36
N GLN A 103 -19.81 11.90 10.45
CA GLN A 103 -20.09 10.47 10.56
C GLN A 103 -19.25 9.68 9.54
N THR A 104 -18.77 8.51 9.96
CA THR A 104 -18.12 7.56 9.05
C THR A 104 -19.19 6.67 8.43
N SER A 105 -19.16 6.59 7.10
CA SER A 105 -20.05 5.75 6.29
C SER A 105 -19.23 4.90 5.32
N LYS A 106 -19.85 3.82 4.84
CA LYS A 106 -19.25 2.92 3.86
C LYS A 106 -20.22 2.64 2.72
N ARG A 107 -19.70 2.52 1.50
CA ARG A 107 -20.45 2.01 0.35
C ARG A 107 -19.49 1.40 -0.67
N GLN A 108 -19.99 0.54 -1.54
CA GLN A 108 -19.25 0.16 -2.72
C GLN A 108 -19.25 1.30 -3.73
N VAL A 109 -18.12 1.48 -4.40
CA VAL A 109 -17.97 2.30 -5.60
C VAL A 109 -17.45 1.42 -6.73
N VAL A 110 -17.92 1.69 -7.93
CA VAL A 110 -17.49 0.98 -9.14
C VAL A 110 -17.14 2.01 -10.21
N PHE A 111 -15.93 1.96 -10.71
CA PHE A 111 -15.50 2.80 -11.82
C PHE A 111 -15.13 1.92 -13.01
N LYS A 112 -15.56 2.32 -14.19
CA LYS A 112 -15.17 1.71 -15.46
C LYS A 112 -14.13 2.58 -16.14
N ASN A 113 -13.06 1.94 -16.62
CA ASN A 113 -12.06 2.62 -17.43
C ASN A 113 -12.62 2.90 -18.83
N THR A 114 -12.40 4.12 -19.31
CA THR A 114 -12.71 4.57 -20.65
C THR A 114 -11.45 5.16 -21.29
N GLU A 115 -11.49 5.50 -22.56
CA GLU A 115 -10.38 6.16 -23.26
C GLU A 115 -10.01 7.53 -22.65
N GLU A 116 -10.96 8.18 -21.94
CA GLU A 116 -10.82 9.51 -21.38
C GLU A 116 -10.51 9.51 -19.87
N GLY A 117 -10.64 8.35 -19.20
CA GLY A 117 -10.45 8.20 -17.76
C GLY A 117 -11.48 7.28 -17.11
N TRP A 118 -11.66 7.44 -15.81
CA TRP A 118 -12.59 6.62 -15.04
C TRP A 118 -13.97 7.24 -14.95
N LYS A 119 -15.02 6.45 -15.13
CA LYS A 119 -16.43 6.83 -14.93
C LYS A 119 -17.04 6.00 -13.82
N GLU A 120 -17.64 6.62 -12.81
CA GLU A 120 -18.37 5.91 -11.76
C GLU A 120 -19.67 5.35 -12.33
N GLY A 121 -19.97 4.10 -12.01
CA GLY A 121 -21.24 3.43 -12.37
C GLY A 121 -22.24 3.54 -11.26
N PHE A 122 -23.49 3.82 -11.63
CA PHE A 122 -24.62 3.90 -10.69
C PHE A 122 -25.68 2.89 -11.05
N GLY A 123 -26.25 2.22 -10.04
CA GLY A 123 -27.29 1.21 -10.21
C GLY A 123 -28.13 1.03 -8.97
N GLU A 124 -28.95 0.00 -8.98
CA GLU A 124 -29.67 -0.43 -7.78
C GLU A 124 -28.68 -0.98 -6.76
N MET A 125 -28.91 -0.64 -5.50
CA MET A 125 -28.04 -1.03 -4.39
C MET A 125 -28.80 -1.88 -3.39
N SER A 126 -28.16 -2.94 -2.93
CA SER A 126 -28.58 -3.75 -1.78
C SER A 126 -27.57 -3.64 -0.65
N SER A 127 -27.82 -4.34 0.44
CA SER A 127 -26.88 -4.40 1.54
C SER A 127 -26.16 -5.75 1.55
N VAL A 128 -24.86 -5.73 1.41
CA VAL A 128 -24.00 -6.90 1.57
C VAL A 128 -23.18 -6.68 2.85
N ASP A 129 -23.38 -7.53 3.85
CA ASP A 129 -22.76 -7.44 5.18
C ASP A 129 -22.94 -6.07 5.86
N GLY A 130 -24.09 -5.42 5.58
CA GLY A 130 -24.42 -4.10 6.13
C GLY A 130 -23.85 -2.92 5.35
N ILE A 131 -23.14 -3.16 4.25
CA ILE A 131 -22.54 -2.15 3.37
C ILE A 131 -23.38 -2.03 2.10
N PRO A 132 -23.83 -0.84 1.70
CA PRO A 132 -24.49 -0.62 0.42
C PRO A 132 -23.56 -1.01 -0.74
N ALA A 133 -24.01 -1.93 -1.58
CA ALA A 133 -23.29 -2.43 -2.75
C ALA A 133 -24.20 -2.50 -3.97
N GLN A 134 -23.63 -2.41 -5.16
CA GLN A 134 -24.33 -2.51 -6.42
C GLN A 134 -24.87 -3.94 -6.62
N ASP A 135 -26.15 -4.07 -6.93
CA ASP A 135 -26.80 -5.38 -7.13
C ASP A 135 -26.26 -6.14 -8.34
N ASN A 136 -25.98 -5.42 -9.40
CA ASN A 136 -25.50 -6.00 -10.66
C ASN A 136 -24.53 -5.08 -11.36
N LEU A 137 -23.26 -5.49 -11.41
CA LEU A 137 -22.18 -4.72 -12.04
C LEU A 137 -22.34 -4.57 -13.55
N ASP A 138 -23.02 -5.52 -14.23
CA ASP A 138 -23.21 -5.51 -15.68
C ASP A 138 -24.29 -4.51 -16.13
N SER A 139 -25.13 -4.04 -15.21
CA SER A 139 -26.25 -3.13 -15.49
C SER A 139 -26.06 -1.72 -14.96
N LEU A 140 -24.83 -1.36 -14.60
CA LEU A 140 -24.56 -0.02 -14.10
C LEU A 140 -24.72 1.04 -15.20
N ASP A 141 -25.33 2.14 -14.84
CA ASP A 141 -25.45 3.32 -15.70
C ASP A 141 -24.20 4.17 -15.59
N TYR A 142 -23.54 4.41 -16.72
CA TYR A 142 -22.39 5.30 -16.90
C TYR A 142 -22.75 6.52 -17.74
N ASN A 143 -24.04 6.78 -17.99
CA ASN A 143 -24.51 7.82 -18.91
C ASN A 143 -24.57 9.21 -18.22
N HIS A 144 -23.44 9.68 -17.74
CA HIS A 144 -23.26 11.01 -17.16
C HIS A 144 -21.94 11.63 -17.62
N GLU A 145 -21.76 12.94 -17.40
CA GLU A 145 -20.61 13.69 -17.90
C GLU A 145 -19.38 13.64 -16.96
N MET A 146 -19.51 13.07 -15.74
CA MET A 146 -18.40 12.97 -14.80
C MET A 146 -17.38 11.94 -15.25
N ILE A 147 -16.30 12.41 -15.90
CA ILE A 147 -15.14 11.59 -16.27
C ILE A 147 -13.97 12.07 -15.44
N LEU A 148 -13.36 11.16 -14.68
CA LEU A 148 -12.17 11.43 -13.92
C LEU A 148 -10.96 11.22 -14.84
N SER A 149 -10.47 12.31 -15.41
CA SER A 149 -9.32 12.29 -16.33
C SER A 149 -8.00 12.29 -15.56
N PRO A 150 -6.94 11.65 -16.09
CA PRO A 150 -5.64 11.60 -15.45
C PRO A 150 -5.04 13.00 -15.28
N VAL A 151 -4.45 13.24 -14.10
CA VAL A 151 -3.77 14.48 -13.74
C VAL A 151 -2.47 14.20 -13.00
N PRO A 152 -1.50 15.12 -12.96
CA PRO A 152 -0.36 15.01 -12.06
C PRO A 152 -0.80 14.94 -10.60
N CYS A 153 -0.18 14.04 -9.80
CA CYS A 153 -0.53 13.88 -8.38
C CYS A 153 -0.13 15.05 -7.48
N ASN A 154 0.61 16.01 -7.98
CA ASN A 154 1.17 17.14 -7.21
C ASN A 154 0.42 18.46 -7.39
N GLU A 155 -0.77 18.42 -7.96
CA GLU A 155 -1.59 19.62 -8.17
C GLU A 155 -2.74 19.76 -7.16
#